data_fc5e5242b21baacc16a5bde58a5e4f86
#
_entry.id   fc5e5242b21baacc16a5bde58a5e4f86
#
_cell.length_a   1.000
_cell.length_b   1.000
_cell.length_c   1.000
_cell.angle_alpha   90.00
_cell.angle_beta   90.00
_cell.angle_gamma   90.00
#
_symmetry.space_group_name_H-M   'P 1'
#
loop_
_entity.id
_entity.type
_entity.pdbx_description
1 polymer ?
#
loop_
_entity_poly.entity_id
_entity_poly.type
_entity_poly.pdbx_seq_one_letter_code
_entity_poly.pdbx_strand_id
1 'polypeptide(L)'
;VGHVEAGLRTYNLQSPYPEEFNRQATSIVADYNFAPTQVSKENLQKEGRTNIFVTGNTVIDALKTTVQEDYDHPILEWAKGSKLIMLTAHRRENLGEPMEHMFRAVNRILEEFEDVKVVYPIHKNPKVRELASKIFGENERMKIIEPLEVIDFHNFLNQSYMILTDSGGVQEEAPSLGKPVLVMRDTTERPEGVAAGTLKLVGTEEENIYRNFKLLLEDQDEYEKMSQASNPYGDGTACQQIVEIIMKGLA
;
A
#
# COMPACT_ATOMS: atom_id res chain seq x y z
N VAL A 1 13.61 11.61 -21.94
CA VAL A 1 13.09 11.39 -20.56
C VAL A 1 12.42 10.03 -20.50
N GLY A 2 12.79 9.21 -19.50
CA GLY A 2 12.09 7.96 -19.18
C GLY A 2 11.17 8.18 -17.96
N HIS A 3 9.88 7.89 -18.12
CA HIS A 3 8.89 7.95 -17.05
C HIS A 3 8.65 6.55 -16.50
N VAL A 4 9.20 6.26 -15.34
CA VAL A 4 8.94 5.02 -14.59
C VAL A 4 7.65 5.17 -13.79
N GLU A 5 6.89 4.09 -13.65
CA GLU A 5 5.56 4.10 -13.02
C GLU A 5 4.54 4.98 -13.79
N ALA A 6 4.66 4.99 -15.12
CA ALA A 6 3.84 5.81 -15.99
C ALA A 6 2.41 5.26 -16.13
N GLY A 7 1.42 6.16 -16.23
CA GLY A 7 0.04 5.79 -16.59
C GLY A 7 -0.90 5.46 -15.45
N LEU A 8 -0.49 5.56 -14.19
CA LEU A 8 -1.41 5.57 -13.06
C LEU A 8 -2.27 6.82 -13.14
N ARG A 9 -3.61 6.66 -13.11
CA ARG A 9 -4.57 7.76 -13.28
C ARG A 9 -5.79 7.62 -12.38
N THR A 10 -6.20 8.74 -11.81
CA THR A 10 -7.55 8.94 -11.26
C THR A 10 -8.38 9.85 -12.15
N TYR A 11 -7.73 10.60 -13.05
CA TYR A 11 -8.32 11.70 -13.83
C TYR A 11 -8.95 12.82 -12.99
N ASN A 12 -8.69 12.84 -11.71
CA ASN A 12 -9.08 13.90 -10.80
C ASN A 12 -7.82 14.62 -10.29
N LEU A 13 -7.54 15.79 -10.84
CA LEU A 13 -6.34 16.58 -10.49
C LEU A 13 -6.25 16.97 -9.02
N GLN A 14 -7.34 16.84 -8.28
CA GLN A 14 -7.38 17.12 -6.84
C GLN A 14 -7.20 15.88 -5.97
N SER A 15 -7.18 14.67 -6.57
CA SER A 15 -7.07 13.42 -5.79
C SER A 15 -6.35 12.30 -6.59
N PRO A 16 -5.12 11.91 -6.17
CA PRO A 16 -4.25 12.55 -5.18
C PRO A 16 -3.64 13.86 -5.70
N TYR A 17 -3.52 14.84 -4.83
CA TYR A 17 -2.88 16.13 -5.17
C TYR A 17 -1.52 16.27 -4.47
N PRO A 18 -0.45 16.67 -5.17
CA PRO A 18 -0.36 17.06 -6.60
C PRO A 18 0.00 15.91 -7.56
N GLU A 19 -0.04 14.66 -7.11
CA GLU A 19 0.53 13.51 -7.82
C GLU A 19 -0.15 13.27 -9.17
N GLU A 20 -1.47 13.37 -9.25
CA GLU A 20 -2.19 13.16 -10.51
C GLU A 20 -1.79 14.19 -11.57
N PHE A 21 -1.66 15.46 -11.18
CA PHE A 21 -1.14 16.51 -12.07
C PHE A 21 0.28 16.22 -12.52
N ASN A 22 1.17 15.86 -11.58
CA ASN A 22 2.57 15.57 -11.89
C ASN A 22 2.71 14.39 -12.87
N ARG A 23 1.94 13.33 -12.67
CA ARG A 23 1.93 12.15 -13.56
C ARG A 23 1.52 12.52 -14.98
N GLN A 24 0.44 13.29 -15.14
CA GLN A 24 -0.03 13.75 -16.45
C GLN A 24 1.01 14.67 -17.11
N ALA A 25 1.55 15.64 -16.38
CA ALA A 25 2.56 16.57 -16.88
C ALA A 25 3.84 15.84 -17.34
N THR A 26 4.34 14.90 -16.55
CA THR A 26 5.52 14.09 -16.89
C THR A 26 5.28 13.29 -18.17
N SER A 27 4.11 12.73 -18.37
CA SER A 27 3.77 11.95 -19.57
C SER A 27 3.78 12.79 -20.86
N ILE A 28 3.70 14.13 -20.76
CA ILE A 28 3.78 15.02 -21.94
C ILE A 28 5.21 15.08 -22.49
N VAL A 29 6.22 15.05 -21.61
CA VAL A 29 7.62 15.24 -21.97
C VAL A 29 8.43 13.93 -22.02
N ALA A 30 7.81 12.81 -21.66
CA ALA A 30 8.47 11.51 -21.65
C ALA A 30 8.62 10.92 -23.05
N ASP A 31 9.86 10.53 -23.40
CA ASP A 31 10.17 9.78 -24.62
C ASP A 31 9.84 8.29 -24.47
N TYR A 32 10.01 7.75 -23.26
CA TYR A 32 9.71 6.37 -22.88
C TYR A 32 8.78 6.36 -21.69
N ASN A 33 7.71 5.58 -21.77
CA ASN A 33 6.74 5.41 -20.70
C ASN A 33 6.76 3.95 -20.22
N PHE A 34 7.26 3.70 -19.00
CA PHE A 34 7.33 2.37 -18.39
C PHE A 34 6.12 2.21 -17.46
N ALA A 35 5.10 1.55 -17.97
CA ALA A 35 3.84 1.37 -17.26
C ALA A 35 3.91 0.15 -16.33
N PRO A 36 3.41 0.24 -15.08
CA PRO A 36 3.41 -0.91 -14.17
C PRO A 36 2.44 -2.00 -14.61
N THR A 37 1.34 -1.64 -15.28
CA THR A 37 0.26 -2.58 -15.64
C THR A 37 -0.28 -2.33 -17.04
N GLN A 38 -1.09 -3.25 -17.55
CA GLN A 38 -1.80 -3.09 -18.81
C GLN A 38 -2.80 -1.93 -18.76
N VAL A 39 -3.50 -1.73 -17.62
CA VAL A 39 -4.44 -0.59 -17.43
C VAL A 39 -3.70 0.74 -17.50
N SER A 40 -2.55 0.83 -16.87
CA SER A 40 -1.68 2.02 -16.93
C SER A 40 -1.23 2.32 -18.38
N LYS A 41 -0.89 1.29 -19.16
CA LYS A 41 -0.60 1.43 -20.60
C LYS A 41 -1.82 1.96 -21.36
N GLU A 42 -3.00 1.41 -21.13
CA GLU A 42 -4.24 1.84 -21.79
C GLU A 42 -4.58 3.30 -21.49
N ASN A 43 -4.35 3.75 -20.25
CA ASN A 43 -4.51 5.15 -19.89
C ASN A 43 -3.61 6.07 -20.73
N LEU A 44 -2.34 5.73 -20.87
CA LEU A 44 -1.39 6.47 -21.70
C LEU A 44 -1.80 6.45 -23.18
N GLN A 45 -2.30 5.33 -23.70
CA GLN A 45 -2.78 5.22 -25.07
C GLN A 45 -3.99 6.12 -25.31
N LYS A 46 -4.93 6.19 -24.39
CA LYS A 46 -6.10 7.11 -24.44
C LYS A 46 -5.67 8.58 -24.49
N GLU A 47 -4.52 8.91 -23.88
CA GLU A 47 -3.91 10.25 -23.91
C GLU A 47 -3.05 10.49 -25.16
N GLY A 48 -3.00 9.54 -26.10
CA GLY A 48 -2.20 9.64 -27.34
C GLY A 48 -0.70 9.50 -27.12
N ARG A 49 -0.26 8.91 -26.00
CA ARG A 49 1.17 8.68 -25.74
C ARG A 49 1.68 7.48 -26.54
N THR A 50 2.98 7.51 -26.85
CA THR A 50 3.69 6.47 -27.60
C THR A 50 4.86 5.92 -26.78
N ASN A 51 5.59 4.93 -27.32
CA ASN A 51 6.72 4.28 -26.64
C ASN A 51 6.34 3.84 -25.21
N ILE A 52 5.26 3.06 -25.12
CA ILE A 52 4.71 2.58 -23.85
C ILE A 52 5.06 1.10 -23.67
N PHE A 53 5.74 0.77 -22.57
CA PHE A 53 6.20 -0.58 -22.24
C PHE A 53 5.60 -0.98 -20.91
N VAL A 54 4.97 -2.14 -20.83
CA VAL A 54 4.53 -2.72 -19.56
C VAL A 54 5.70 -3.49 -18.96
N THR A 55 6.21 -3.01 -17.83
CA THR A 55 7.42 -3.57 -17.19
C THR A 55 7.17 -4.09 -15.78
N GLY A 56 6.01 -3.81 -15.21
CA GLY A 56 5.81 -3.92 -13.76
C GLY A 56 6.32 -2.68 -13.02
N ASN A 57 6.19 -2.69 -11.69
CA ASN A 57 6.67 -1.60 -10.85
C ASN A 57 8.02 -1.96 -10.21
N THR A 58 8.97 -1.03 -10.26
CA THR A 58 10.32 -1.19 -9.70
C THR A 58 10.36 -1.36 -8.16
N VAL A 59 9.29 -1.00 -7.46
CA VAL A 59 9.17 -1.25 -6.01
C VAL A 59 9.16 -2.75 -5.70
N ILE A 60 8.61 -3.57 -6.61
CA ILE A 60 8.60 -5.02 -6.46
C ILE A 60 10.01 -5.61 -6.59
N ASP A 61 10.86 -5.03 -7.46
CA ASP A 61 12.28 -5.38 -7.56
C ASP A 61 13.02 -5.06 -6.24
N ALA A 62 12.70 -3.91 -5.63
CA ALA A 62 13.32 -3.48 -4.39
C ALA A 62 13.07 -4.47 -3.24
N LEU A 63 11.88 -5.08 -3.16
CA LEU A 63 11.56 -6.06 -2.13
C LEU A 63 12.52 -7.25 -2.11
N LYS A 64 13.05 -7.66 -3.28
CA LYS A 64 14.04 -8.76 -3.37
C LYS A 64 15.34 -8.49 -2.64
N THR A 65 15.67 -7.23 -2.39
CA THR A 65 16.90 -6.81 -1.72
C THR A 65 16.69 -6.26 -0.32
N THR A 66 15.49 -5.77 -0.03
CA THR A 66 15.16 -5.14 1.25
C THR A 66 14.52 -6.10 2.24
N VAL A 67 13.80 -7.11 1.77
CA VAL A 67 13.26 -8.17 2.64
C VAL A 67 14.38 -9.16 2.96
N GLN A 68 14.58 -9.44 4.24
CA GLN A 68 15.65 -10.28 4.76
C GLN A 68 15.06 -11.49 5.51
N GLU A 69 15.60 -12.68 5.27
CA GLU A 69 15.13 -13.90 5.93
C GLU A 69 15.35 -13.87 7.46
N ASP A 70 16.51 -13.34 7.89
CA ASP A 70 16.92 -13.27 9.29
C ASP A 70 16.72 -11.87 9.90
N TYR A 71 15.68 -11.14 9.46
CA TYR A 71 15.43 -9.81 9.99
C TYR A 71 14.85 -9.87 11.41
N ASP A 72 15.52 -9.22 12.35
CA ASP A 72 15.13 -9.12 13.76
C ASP A 72 14.88 -7.66 14.17
N HIS A 73 13.82 -7.45 14.94
CA HIS A 73 13.49 -6.14 15.49
C HIS A 73 12.68 -6.29 16.80
N PRO A 74 12.96 -5.52 17.86
CA PRO A 74 12.30 -5.65 19.16
C PRO A 74 10.76 -5.61 19.11
N ILE A 75 10.19 -4.85 18.18
CA ILE A 75 8.73 -4.78 17.99
C ILE A 75 8.18 -6.04 17.36
N LEU A 76 8.90 -6.65 16.43
CA LEU A 76 8.49 -7.91 15.81
C LEU A 76 8.59 -9.07 16.83
N GLU A 77 9.61 -9.05 17.70
CA GLU A 77 9.68 -10.00 18.81
C GLU A 77 8.55 -9.79 19.83
N TRP A 78 8.19 -8.53 20.14
CA TRP A 78 7.01 -8.23 20.94
C TRP A 78 5.71 -8.79 20.32
N ALA A 79 5.59 -8.77 18.98
CA ALA A 79 4.41 -9.24 18.26
C ALA A 79 4.34 -10.76 18.11
N LYS A 80 5.40 -11.48 18.41
CA LYS A 80 5.52 -12.94 18.22
C LYS A 80 4.36 -13.72 18.84
N GLY A 81 3.82 -14.66 18.07
CA GLY A 81 2.67 -15.45 18.49
C GLY A 81 1.31 -14.74 18.37
N SER A 82 1.29 -13.51 17.85
CA SER A 82 0.06 -12.76 17.59
C SER A 82 -0.10 -12.51 16.07
N LYS A 83 -1.31 -12.20 15.65
CA LYS A 83 -1.58 -11.65 14.32
C LYS A 83 -1.14 -10.18 14.30
N LEU A 84 0.07 -9.91 13.78
CA LEU A 84 0.57 -8.54 13.66
C LEU A 84 -0.12 -7.81 12.50
N ILE A 85 -0.72 -6.69 12.79
CA ILE A 85 -1.33 -5.80 11.80
C ILE A 85 -0.46 -4.57 11.65
N MET A 86 -0.09 -4.24 10.42
CA MET A 86 0.58 -2.97 10.14
C MET A 86 -0.43 -1.93 9.70
N LEU A 87 -0.51 -0.82 10.43
CA LEU A 87 -1.37 0.32 10.13
C LEU A 87 -0.55 1.45 9.52
N THR A 88 -0.98 1.98 8.38
CA THR A 88 -0.44 3.24 7.84
C THR A 88 -1.61 4.16 7.47
N ALA A 89 -1.66 5.35 8.07
CA ALA A 89 -2.69 6.35 7.82
C ALA A 89 -2.07 7.75 7.94
N HIS A 90 -2.02 8.49 6.82
CA HIS A 90 -1.33 9.77 6.78
C HIS A 90 -1.85 10.73 5.70
N ARG A 91 -2.82 10.32 4.88
CA ARG A 91 -3.31 11.14 3.78
C ARG A 91 -4.03 12.39 4.29
N ARG A 92 -3.79 13.52 3.61
CA ARG A 92 -4.38 14.82 3.98
C ARG A 92 -5.90 14.83 3.86
N GLU A 93 -6.42 14.15 2.85
CA GLU A 93 -7.86 14.02 2.62
C GLU A 93 -8.59 13.26 3.73
N ASN A 94 -7.87 12.42 4.48
CA ASN A 94 -8.42 11.63 5.58
C ASN A 94 -8.32 12.32 6.94
N LEU A 95 -7.69 13.50 7.04
CA LEU A 95 -7.57 14.22 8.32
C LEU A 95 -8.95 14.63 8.85
N GLY A 96 -9.15 14.43 10.16
CA GLY A 96 -10.42 14.72 10.85
C GLY A 96 -11.27 13.48 11.05
N GLU A 97 -12.56 13.57 10.76
CA GLU A 97 -13.54 12.52 11.01
C GLU A 97 -13.21 11.18 10.31
N PRO A 98 -12.78 11.15 9.02
CA PRO A 98 -12.40 9.88 8.39
C PRO A 98 -11.29 9.14 9.13
N MET A 99 -10.25 9.85 9.57
CA MET A 99 -9.14 9.23 10.32
C MET A 99 -9.57 8.80 11.72
N GLU A 100 -10.49 9.52 12.36
CA GLU A 100 -11.08 9.11 13.64
C GLU A 100 -11.85 7.79 13.49
N HIS A 101 -12.63 7.63 12.42
CA HIS A 101 -13.33 6.38 12.08
C HIS A 101 -12.35 5.21 11.87
N MET A 102 -11.27 5.43 11.13
CA MET A 102 -10.23 4.41 10.92
C MET A 102 -9.64 3.94 12.24
N PHE A 103 -9.27 4.88 13.12
CA PHE A 103 -8.66 4.54 14.41
C PHE A 103 -9.65 3.87 15.36
N ARG A 104 -10.91 4.29 15.37
CA ARG A 104 -11.96 3.63 16.16
C ARG A 104 -12.20 2.20 15.69
N ALA A 105 -12.25 1.95 14.39
CA ALA A 105 -12.38 0.60 13.85
C ALA A 105 -11.24 -0.32 14.32
N VAL A 106 -9.99 0.18 14.27
CA VAL A 106 -8.81 -0.55 14.77
C VAL A 106 -8.92 -0.80 16.28
N ASN A 107 -9.32 0.21 17.06
CA ASN A 107 -9.47 0.06 18.51
C ASN A 107 -10.52 -0.98 18.88
N ARG A 108 -11.67 -1.01 18.20
CA ARG A 108 -12.70 -2.06 18.38
C ARG A 108 -12.16 -3.46 18.14
N ILE A 109 -11.33 -3.65 17.10
CA ILE A 109 -10.67 -4.94 16.86
C ILE A 109 -9.73 -5.31 18.01
N LEU A 110 -8.94 -4.34 18.50
CA LEU A 110 -8.07 -4.58 19.65
C LEU A 110 -8.86 -4.92 20.94
N GLU A 111 -10.07 -4.41 21.11
CA GLU A 111 -10.93 -4.74 22.23
C GLU A 111 -11.52 -6.16 22.14
N GLU A 112 -11.80 -6.64 20.91
CA GLU A 112 -12.47 -7.92 20.68
C GLU A 112 -11.50 -9.09 20.51
N PHE A 113 -10.31 -8.88 19.88
CA PHE A 113 -9.36 -9.94 19.54
C PHE A 113 -8.09 -9.85 20.36
N GLU A 114 -7.89 -10.76 21.30
CA GLU A 114 -6.72 -10.79 22.19
C GLU A 114 -5.42 -11.20 21.48
N ASP A 115 -5.52 -11.96 20.38
CA ASP A 115 -4.41 -12.45 19.58
C ASP A 115 -3.94 -11.45 18.51
N VAL A 116 -4.57 -10.26 18.44
CA VAL A 116 -4.21 -9.20 17.50
C VAL A 116 -3.31 -8.17 18.17
N LYS A 117 -2.23 -7.81 17.49
CA LYS A 117 -1.37 -6.67 17.82
C LYS A 117 -1.23 -5.74 16.62
N VAL A 118 -1.17 -4.44 16.87
CA VAL A 118 -1.05 -3.42 15.82
C VAL A 118 0.23 -2.64 15.99
N VAL A 119 0.99 -2.49 14.91
CA VAL A 119 2.09 -1.54 14.81
C VAL A 119 1.71 -0.40 13.88
N TYR A 120 1.92 0.82 14.34
CA TYR A 120 1.62 2.02 13.57
C TYR A 120 2.86 2.93 13.47
N PRO A 121 3.64 2.84 12.38
CA PRO A 121 4.63 3.86 12.05
C PRO A 121 3.93 5.17 11.73
N ILE A 122 3.83 6.04 12.75
CA ILE A 122 2.97 7.22 12.69
C ILE A 122 3.63 8.38 11.97
N HIS A 123 2.88 9.05 11.11
CA HIS A 123 3.32 10.26 10.44
C HIS A 123 3.61 11.40 11.43
N LYS A 124 4.62 12.25 11.11
CA LYS A 124 5.07 13.35 12.00
C LYS A 124 4.05 14.48 12.18
N ASN A 125 2.92 14.46 11.46
CA ASN A 125 1.87 15.48 11.60
C ASN A 125 1.28 15.47 13.02
N PRO A 126 1.34 16.62 13.76
CA PRO A 126 0.85 16.68 15.14
C PRO A 126 -0.64 16.30 15.29
N LYS A 127 -1.48 16.66 14.33
CA LYS A 127 -2.92 16.34 14.36
C LYS A 127 -3.17 14.81 14.33
N VAL A 128 -2.37 14.08 13.54
CA VAL A 128 -2.45 12.62 13.48
C VAL A 128 -2.02 12.02 14.83
N ARG A 129 -0.92 12.52 15.39
CA ARG A 129 -0.39 12.03 16.68
C ARG A 129 -1.34 12.31 17.84
N GLU A 130 -1.94 13.48 17.90
CA GLU A 130 -2.93 13.85 18.92
C GLU A 130 -4.16 12.93 18.85
N LEU A 131 -4.69 12.71 17.63
CA LEU A 131 -5.84 11.83 17.43
C LEU A 131 -5.52 10.38 17.79
N ALA A 132 -4.38 9.85 17.38
CA ALA A 132 -3.93 8.50 17.71
C ALA A 132 -3.78 8.32 19.22
N SER A 133 -3.15 9.27 19.91
CA SER A 133 -3.00 9.25 21.38
C SER A 133 -4.36 9.29 22.09
N LYS A 134 -5.30 10.08 21.58
CA LYS A 134 -6.66 10.18 22.13
C LYS A 134 -7.44 8.87 22.05
N ILE A 135 -7.30 8.13 20.93
CA ILE A 135 -8.13 6.94 20.66
C ILE A 135 -7.47 5.67 21.20
N PHE A 136 -6.17 5.49 20.97
CA PHE A 136 -5.48 4.26 21.37
C PHE A 136 -4.96 4.29 22.82
N GLY A 137 -4.71 5.48 23.38
CA GLY A 137 -4.25 5.61 24.76
C GLY A 137 -3.00 4.78 25.05
N GLU A 138 -3.01 4.07 26.19
CA GLU A 138 -1.95 3.17 26.65
C GLU A 138 -2.27 1.68 26.36
N ASN A 139 -2.82 1.36 25.20
CA ASN A 139 -3.14 -0.02 24.83
C ASN A 139 -1.86 -0.84 24.62
N GLU A 140 -1.61 -1.85 25.45
CA GLU A 140 -0.42 -2.70 25.39
C GLU A 140 -0.26 -3.48 24.08
N ARG A 141 -1.38 -3.68 23.34
CA ARG A 141 -1.40 -4.37 22.04
C ARG A 141 -1.29 -3.41 20.84
N MET A 142 -1.09 -2.12 21.11
CA MET A 142 -0.83 -1.09 20.12
C MET A 142 0.57 -0.49 20.30
N LYS A 143 1.39 -0.53 19.27
CA LYS A 143 2.70 0.14 19.24
C LYS A 143 2.68 1.26 18.22
N ILE A 144 2.63 2.50 18.71
CA ILE A 144 2.84 3.70 17.89
C ILE A 144 4.32 4.00 17.90
N ILE A 145 4.95 4.03 16.71
CA ILE A 145 6.39 4.19 16.55
C ILE A 145 6.71 5.32 15.58
N GLU A 146 7.96 5.77 15.56
CA GLU A 146 8.43 6.71 14.53
C GLU A 146 8.39 6.07 13.14
N PRO A 147 8.33 6.88 12.06
CA PRO A 147 8.37 6.37 10.71
C PRO A 147 9.59 5.47 10.48
N LEU A 148 9.36 4.35 9.83
CA LEU A 148 10.40 3.37 9.53
C LEU A 148 11.18 3.76 8.26
N GLU A 149 12.46 3.42 8.22
CA GLU A 149 13.24 3.41 6.99
C GLU A 149 12.81 2.24 6.08
N VAL A 150 13.14 2.32 4.80
CA VAL A 150 12.60 1.39 3.79
C VAL A 150 12.89 -0.09 4.10
N ILE A 151 14.06 -0.42 4.62
CA ILE A 151 14.41 -1.80 4.95
C ILE A 151 13.52 -2.31 6.08
N ASP A 152 13.42 -1.55 7.16
CA ASP A 152 12.56 -1.90 8.29
C ASP A 152 11.11 -2.00 7.86
N PHE A 153 10.64 -1.01 7.08
CA PHE A 153 9.26 -0.97 6.58
C PHE A 153 8.88 -2.22 5.80
N HIS A 154 9.72 -2.67 4.85
CA HIS A 154 9.46 -3.84 4.03
C HIS A 154 9.50 -5.15 4.85
N ASN A 155 10.39 -5.23 5.85
CA ASN A 155 10.43 -6.40 6.74
C ASN A 155 9.22 -6.44 7.69
N PHE A 156 8.74 -5.29 8.16
CA PHE A 156 7.48 -5.20 8.93
C PHE A 156 6.28 -5.60 8.07
N LEU A 157 6.20 -5.16 6.81
CA LEU A 157 5.18 -5.64 5.87
C LEU A 157 5.24 -7.16 5.73
N ASN A 158 6.46 -7.70 5.50
CA ASN A 158 6.66 -9.12 5.28
C ASN A 158 6.28 -9.98 6.50
N GLN A 159 6.49 -9.49 7.71
CA GLN A 159 6.15 -10.22 8.95
C GLN A 159 4.74 -9.91 9.47
N SER A 160 4.01 -9.01 8.84
CA SER A 160 2.62 -8.72 9.19
C SER A 160 1.67 -9.82 8.72
N TYR A 161 0.59 -10.03 9.46
CA TYR A 161 -0.54 -10.87 9.06
C TYR A 161 -1.32 -10.21 7.92
N MET A 162 -1.72 -8.96 8.10
CA MET A 162 -2.39 -8.14 7.08
C MET A 162 -2.07 -6.66 7.27
N ILE A 163 -2.43 -5.85 6.28
CA ILE A 163 -2.11 -4.43 6.24
C ILE A 163 -3.40 -3.60 6.14
N LEU A 164 -3.50 -2.56 6.99
CA LEU A 164 -4.48 -1.49 6.86
C LEU A 164 -3.76 -0.24 6.39
N THR A 165 -4.18 0.34 5.27
CA THR A 165 -3.44 1.46 4.69
C THR A 165 -4.30 2.47 3.95
N ASP A 166 -3.89 3.74 3.94
CA ASP A 166 -4.34 4.75 2.99
C ASP A 166 -3.25 5.10 1.95
N SER A 167 -2.08 4.46 2.02
CA SER A 167 -0.94 4.70 1.13
C SER A 167 -1.12 4.04 -0.24
N GLY A 168 -0.66 4.72 -1.30
CA GLY A 168 -0.64 4.17 -2.65
C GLY A 168 0.40 3.06 -2.85
N GLY A 169 1.67 3.28 -2.47
CA GLY A 169 2.76 2.31 -2.67
C GLY A 169 2.53 0.98 -1.97
N VAL A 170 2.05 1.02 -0.74
CA VAL A 170 1.74 -0.19 0.06
C VAL A 170 0.75 -1.12 -0.64
N GLN A 171 -0.13 -0.59 -1.49
CA GLN A 171 -1.08 -1.36 -2.28
C GLN A 171 -0.42 -2.25 -3.35
N GLU A 172 0.84 -2.02 -3.65
CA GLU A 172 1.64 -2.84 -4.58
C GLU A 172 2.64 -3.72 -3.84
N GLU A 173 3.27 -3.16 -2.80
CA GLU A 173 4.31 -3.81 -1.99
C GLU A 173 3.76 -4.99 -1.18
N ALA A 174 2.72 -4.75 -0.38
CA ALA A 174 2.19 -5.76 0.53
C ALA A 174 1.61 -7.00 -0.19
N PRO A 175 0.84 -6.88 -1.30
CA PRO A 175 0.41 -8.02 -2.07
C PRO A 175 1.54 -8.85 -2.66
N SER A 176 2.67 -8.22 -3.02
CA SER A 176 3.86 -8.94 -3.51
C SER A 176 4.49 -9.84 -2.46
N LEU A 177 4.19 -9.57 -1.19
CA LEU A 177 4.61 -10.37 -0.03
C LEU A 177 3.50 -11.34 0.43
N GLY A 178 2.43 -11.49 -0.34
CA GLY A 178 1.29 -12.34 -0.01
C GLY A 178 0.47 -11.82 1.18
N LYS A 179 0.44 -10.49 1.42
CA LYS A 179 -0.27 -9.89 2.54
C LYS A 179 -1.60 -9.29 2.09
N PRO A 180 -2.74 -9.70 2.64
CA PRO A 180 -4.02 -9.03 2.40
C PRO A 180 -3.97 -7.56 2.78
N VAL A 181 -4.57 -6.70 1.96
CA VAL A 181 -4.56 -5.25 2.18
C VAL A 181 -5.97 -4.70 2.20
N LEU A 182 -6.33 -4.05 3.31
CA LEU A 182 -7.53 -3.23 3.42
C LEU A 182 -7.15 -1.76 3.16
N VAL A 183 -7.68 -1.22 2.08
CA VAL A 183 -7.41 0.16 1.65
C VAL A 183 -8.48 1.07 2.21
N MET A 184 -8.12 1.90 3.20
CA MET A 184 -8.99 2.83 3.90
C MET A 184 -9.14 4.14 3.10
N ARG A 185 -9.75 4.03 1.91
CA ARG A 185 -10.02 5.12 0.97
C ARG A 185 -11.30 4.85 0.20
N ASP A 186 -11.92 5.91 -0.31
CA ASP A 186 -13.10 5.82 -1.18
C ASP A 186 -12.72 5.53 -2.64
N THR A 187 -11.50 5.92 -3.04
CA THR A 187 -10.98 5.72 -4.40
C THR A 187 -9.53 5.25 -4.36
N THR A 188 -9.11 4.56 -5.41
CA THR A 188 -7.72 4.20 -5.62
C THR A 188 -7.31 4.38 -7.08
N GLU A 189 -6.06 4.78 -7.30
CA GLU A 189 -5.41 4.80 -8.61
C GLU A 189 -4.86 3.42 -9.03
N ARG A 190 -5.19 2.38 -8.26
CA ARG A 190 -4.74 0.98 -8.43
C ARG A 190 -5.92 0.00 -8.52
N PRO A 191 -6.84 0.21 -9.48
CA PRO A 191 -8.04 -0.64 -9.61
C PRO A 191 -7.71 -2.09 -9.94
N GLU A 192 -6.53 -2.35 -10.53
CA GLU A 192 -6.08 -3.68 -10.89
C GLU A 192 -5.87 -4.58 -9.67
N GLY A 193 -5.35 -4.04 -8.57
CA GLY A 193 -5.18 -4.78 -7.33
C GLY A 193 -6.52 -5.17 -6.71
N VAL A 194 -7.53 -4.30 -6.82
CA VAL A 194 -8.91 -4.62 -6.40
C VAL A 194 -9.50 -5.70 -7.30
N ALA A 195 -9.35 -5.57 -8.63
CA ALA A 195 -9.85 -6.56 -9.59
C ALA A 195 -9.15 -7.92 -9.46
N ALA A 196 -7.87 -7.94 -9.12
CA ALA A 196 -7.10 -9.15 -8.87
C ALA A 196 -7.45 -9.81 -7.53
N GLY A 197 -8.12 -9.10 -6.61
CA GLY A 197 -8.48 -9.58 -5.29
C GLY A 197 -7.36 -9.49 -4.25
N THR A 198 -6.24 -8.83 -4.56
CA THR A 198 -5.13 -8.60 -3.62
C THR A 198 -5.40 -7.47 -2.63
N LEU A 199 -6.31 -6.57 -3.00
CA LEU A 199 -6.72 -5.40 -2.25
C LEU A 199 -8.23 -5.38 -2.06
N LYS A 200 -8.68 -4.85 -0.93
CA LYS A 200 -10.09 -4.52 -0.72
C LYS A 200 -10.23 -3.05 -0.34
N LEU A 201 -10.95 -2.29 -1.17
CA LEU A 201 -11.28 -0.90 -0.88
C LEU A 201 -12.43 -0.87 0.15
N VAL A 202 -12.15 -0.36 1.34
CA VAL A 202 -13.09 -0.40 2.48
C VAL A 202 -13.66 0.97 2.85
N GLY A 203 -13.28 2.03 2.11
CA GLY A 203 -13.71 3.39 2.43
C GLY A 203 -13.12 3.90 3.74
N THR A 204 -13.77 4.92 4.30
CA THR A 204 -13.32 5.59 5.52
C THR A 204 -14.31 5.45 6.68
N GLU A 205 -15.45 4.78 6.48
CA GLU A 205 -16.47 4.56 7.50
C GLU A 205 -16.08 3.48 8.49
N GLU A 206 -16.19 3.77 9.79
CA GLU A 206 -15.79 2.90 10.91
C GLU A 206 -16.36 1.48 10.77
N GLU A 207 -17.68 1.35 10.57
CA GLU A 207 -18.34 0.06 10.52
C GLU A 207 -17.92 -0.79 9.33
N ASN A 208 -17.64 -0.17 8.19
CA ASN A 208 -17.19 -0.88 7.01
C ASN A 208 -15.75 -1.38 7.15
N ILE A 209 -14.86 -0.56 7.72
CA ILE A 209 -13.48 -0.97 8.03
C ILE A 209 -13.51 -2.11 9.05
N TYR A 210 -14.22 -1.94 10.15
CA TYR A 210 -14.32 -2.95 11.20
C TYR A 210 -14.82 -4.30 10.68
N ARG A 211 -15.93 -4.34 9.91
CA ARG A 211 -16.47 -5.60 9.37
C ARG A 211 -15.52 -6.31 8.43
N ASN A 212 -14.82 -5.58 7.56
CA ASN A 212 -13.86 -6.19 6.63
C ASN A 212 -12.59 -6.66 7.34
N PHE A 213 -12.14 -5.92 8.37
CA PHE A 213 -11.03 -6.33 9.20
C PHE A 213 -11.37 -7.61 9.97
N LYS A 214 -12.51 -7.62 10.66
CA LYS A 214 -13.01 -8.79 11.38
C LYS A 214 -13.15 -10.02 10.48
N LEU A 215 -13.72 -9.85 9.29
CA LEU A 215 -13.86 -10.93 8.32
C LEU A 215 -12.54 -11.64 8.03
N LEU A 216 -11.46 -10.89 7.78
CA LEU A 216 -10.14 -11.47 7.50
C LEU A 216 -9.44 -12.07 8.73
N LEU A 217 -9.91 -11.76 9.94
CA LEU A 217 -9.41 -12.39 11.16
C LEU A 217 -10.13 -13.71 11.47
N GLU A 218 -11.41 -13.84 11.11
CA GLU A 218 -12.28 -14.97 11.46
C GLU A 218 -12.43 -15.98 10.31
N ASP A 219 -12.37 -15.53 9.05
CA ASP A 219 -12.59 -16.35 7.86
C ASP A 219 -11.24 -16.61 7.15
N GLN A 220 -10.71 -17.82 7.37
CA GLN A 220 -9.43 -18.25 6.79
C GLN A 220 -9.51 -18.36 5.26
N ASP A 221 -10.65 -18.75 4.70
CA ASP A 221 -10.81 -18.90 3.25
C ASP A 221 -10.76 -17.53 2.56
N GLU A 222 -11.41 -16.52 3.13
CA GLU A 222 -11.34 -15.13 2.62
C GLU A 222 -9.93 -14.55 2.77
N TYR A 223 -9.23 -14.85 3.88
CA TYR A 223 -7.84 -14.45 4.06
C TYR A 223 -6.94 -15.08 2.99
N GLU A 224 -7.01 -16.41 2.80
CA GLU A 224 -6.17 -17.13 1.83
C GLU A 224 -6.45 -16.72 0.40
N LYS A 225 -7.71 -16.48 0.05
CA LYS A 225 -8.09 -15.95 -1.26
C LYS A 225 -7.40 -14.62 -1.59
N MET A 226 -7.28 -13.72 -0.62
CA MET A 226 -6.57 -12.45 -0.82
C MET A 226 -5.05 -12.63 -0.81
N SER A 227 -4.51 -13.42 0.11
CA SER A 227 -3.06 -13.60 0.27
C SER A 227 -2.41 -14.37 -0.89
N GLN A 228 -3.17 -15.24 -1.55
CA GLN A 228 -2.71 -16.06 -2.69
C GLN A 228 -3.07 -15.46 -4.05
N ALA A 229 -3.79 -14.34 -4.08
CA ALA A 229 -4.15 -13.66 -5.32
C ALA A 229 -2.90 -13.17 -6.06
N SER A 230 -2.93 -13.27 -7.40
CA SER A 230 -1.79 -12.86 -8.23
C SER A 230 -1.62 -11.34 -8.21
N ASN A 231 -0.42 -10.87 -7.87
CA ASN A 231 -0.12 -9.44 -7.88
C ASN A 231 0.02 -8.91 -9.32
N PRO A 232 -0.80 -7.93 -9.73
CA PRO A 232 -0.76 -7.40 -11.10
C PRO A 232 0.41 -6.46 -11.39
N TYR A 233 1.19 -6.07 -10.37
CA TYR A 233 2.23 -5.03 -10.47
C TYR A 233 3.62 -5.55 -10.85
N GLY A 234 3.75 -6.83 -11.19
CA GLY A 234 4.98 -7.43 -11.70
C GLY A 234 5.58 -8.50 -10.80
N ASP A 235 6.68 -9.07 -11.27
CA ASP A 235 7.40 -10.20 -10.67
C ASP A 235 8.79 -9.84 -10.13
N GLY A 236 9.12 -8.54 -10.10
CA GLY A 236 10.43 -8.01 -9.67
C GLY A 236 11.51 -8.09 -10.74
N THR A 237 11.14 -7.96 -12.01
CA THR A 237 12.07 -7.85 -13.15
C THR A 237 11.95 -6.51 -13.88
N ALA A 238 11.21 -5.55 -13.32
CA ALA A 238 10.92 -4.27 -13.93
C ALA A 238 12.20 -3.48 -14.24
N CYS A 239 13.13 -3.39 -13.31
CA CYS A 239 14.39 -2.69 -13.48
C CYS A 239 15.21 -3.25 -14.64
N GLN A 240 15.31 -4.58 -14.75
CA GLN A 240 16.01 -5.25 -15.85
C GLN A 240 15.36 -4.93 -17.19
N GLN A 241 14.05 -5.08 -17.29
CA GLN A 241 13.29 -4.79 -18.51
C GLN A 241 13.46 -3.33 -18.95
N ILE A 242 13.40 -2.37 -18.02
CA ILE A 242 13.61 -0.93 -18.29
C ILE A 242 15.00 -0.69 -18.88
N VAL A 243 16.05 -1.23 -18.27
CA VAL A 243 17.42 -1.09 -18.74
C VAL A 243 17.60 -1.66 -20.15
N GLU A 244 17.08 -2.87 -20.40
CA GLU A 244 17.14 -3.51 -21.71
C GLU A 244 16.46 -2.68 -22.81
N ILE A 245 15.30 -2.09 -22.51
CA ILE A 245 14.56 -1.23 -23.45
C ILE A 245 15.35 0.04 -23.76
N ILE A 246 15.90 0.69 -22.73
CA ILE A 246 16.71 1.91 -22.91
C ILE A 246 17.96 1.60 -23.74
N MET A 247 18.68 0.53 -23.46
CA MET A 247 19.89 0.15 -24.19
C MET A 247 19.61 -0.14 -25.68
N LYS A 248 18.48 -0.79 -25.97
CA LYS A 248 18.04 -1.03 -27.35
C LYS A 248 17.66 0.26 -28.10
N GLY A 249 17.14 1.26 -27.38
CA GLY A 249 16.76 2.55 -27.97
C GLY A 249 17.94 3.53 -28.18
N LEU A 250 19.10 3.26 -27.57
CA LEU A 250 20.33 4.05 -27.71
C LEU A 250 21.29 3.46 -28.75
N ALA A 251 21.06 2.23 -29.21
CA ALA A 251 21.85 1.55 -30.24
C ALA A 251 21.35 1.90 -31.66
#